data_bf928542d6a1139330f5a414a6ffde09
#
_entry.id   bf928542d6a1139330f5a414a6ffde09
#
_cell.length_a   1.000
_cell.length_b   1.000
_cell.length_c   1.000
_cell.angle_alpha   90.00
_cell.angle_beta   90.00
_cell.angle_gamma   90.00
#
_symmetry.space_group_name_H-M   'P 1'
#
loop_
_entity.id
_entity.type
_entity.pdbx_description
1 polymer ?
#
loop_
_entity_poly.entity_id
_entity_poly.type
_entity_poly.pdbx_seq_one_letter_code
_entity_poly.pdbx_strand_id
1 'polypeptide(L)'
;YISTGLAENKFGISVGEAMPEYLRARDMQNIEIVGVSCHIGSQLTKIAPFVEALQKLKTFVTNLEGQGISIQYLDLGGGVGITYDEEQPPHPHEYARAICEELDGMDCTLILEPGRVITGNAGILVTEVQYTKVNRGGEKEKRFVIVDAAMNDLTRPSLYGAYHEILPVR
;
A
#
# COMPACT_ATOMS: atom_id res chain seq x y z
N TYR A 1 -11.38 -3.93 -1.37
CA TYR A 1 -10.63 -2.85 -0.72
C TYR A 1 -10.10 -3.37 0.61
N ILE A 2 -8.80 -3.52 0.73
CA ILE A 2 -8.17 -3.78 2.01
C ILE A 2 -7.66 -2.43 2.51
N SER A 3 -8.46 -1.74 3.31
CA SER A 3 -8.02 -0.55 4.02
C SER A 3 -7.47 -0.97 5.38
N THR A 4 -6.19 -0.66 5.65
CA THR A 4 -5.53 -0.99 6.92
C THR A 4 -5.46 0.19 7.88
N GLY A 5 -5.83 1.39 7.43
CA GLY A 5 -5.69 2.64 8.18
C GLY A 5 -7.01 3.29 8.66
N LEU A 6 -8.12 2.56 8.67
CA LEU A 6 -9.38 3.09 9.22
C LEU A 6 -9.39 2.98 10.75
N ALA A 7 -10.15 3.87 11.40
CA ALA A 7 -10.33 3.87 12.86
C ALA A 7 -10.85 2.54 13.45
N GLU A 8 -11.45 1.70 12.61
CA GLU A 8 -11.98 0.38 12.96
C GLU A 8 -10.93 -0.75 12.87
N ASN A 9 -9.75 -0.44 12.34
CA ASN A 9 -8.70 -1.44 12.14
C ASN A 9 -7.84 -1.58 13.39
N LYS A 10 -7.32 -2.80 13.61
CA LYS A 10 -6.48 -3.14 14.77
C LYS A 10 -5.06 -2.57 14.75
N PHE A 11 -4.67 -1.89 13.68
CA PHE A 11 -3.30 -1.45 13.45
C PHE A 11 -3.09 0.02 13.85
N GLY A 12 -1.92 0.30 14.41
CA GLY A 12 -1.49 1.64 14.76
C GLY A 12 -2.19 2.24 15.98
N ILE A 13 -1.82 3.47 16.27
CA ILE A 13 -2.39 4.33 17.31
C ILE A 13 -2.91 5.58 16.61
N SER A 14 -4.06 6.09 17.03
CA SER A 14 -4.57 7.34 16.47
C SER A 14 -3.63 8.51 16.77
N VAL A 15 -3.50 9.45 15.84
CA VAL A 15 -2.61 10.61 16.02
C VAL A 15 -2.91 11.37 17.30
N GLY A 16 -4.19 11.45 17.71
CA GLY A 16 -4.61 12.11 18.96
C GLY A 16 -4.14 11.39 20.24
N GLU A 17 -3.94 10.08 20.15
CA GLU A 17 -3.50 9.24 21.28
C GLU A 17 -2.01 8.95 21.25
N ALA A 18 -1.33 9.21 20.15
CA ALA A 18 0.07 8.85 19.96
C ALA A 18 1.00 9.63 20.92
N MET A 19 0.79 10.92 21.12
CA MET A 19 1.66 11.73 21.97
C MET A 19 1.77 11.21 23.41
N PRO A 20 0.67 10.91 24.14
CA PRO A 20 0.74 10.30 25.46
C PRO A 20 1.55 8.99 25.49
N GLU A 21 1.41 8.15 24.44
CA GLU A 21 2.13 6.87 24.38
C GLU A 21 3.64 7.06 24.14
N TYR A 22 4.03 8.03 23.32
CA TYR A 22 5.45 8.39 23.16
C TYR A 22 6.05 8.92 24.46
N LEU A 23 5.33 9.78 25.17
CA LEU A 23 5.78 10.28 26.47
C LEU A 23 5.92 9.15 27.50
N ARG A 24 4.98 8.20 27.51
CA ARG A 24 5.05 7.01 28.36
C ARG A 24 6.24 6.12 28.00
N ALA A 25 6.46 5.89 26.70
CA ALA A 25 7.58 5.08 26.22
C ALA A 25 8.95 5.70 26.56
N ARG A 26 9.07 7.03 26.49
CA ARG A 26 10.28 7.76 26.89
C ARG A 26 10.73 7.44 28.31
N ASP A 27 9.78 7.24 29.22
CA ASP A 27 10.05 6.99 30.64
C ASP A 27 10.30 5.49 30.94
N MET A 28 10.24 4.60 29.94
CA MET A 28 10.48 3.16 30.07
C MET A 28 11.97 2.83 29.90
N GLN A 29 12.54 2.04 30.88
CA GLN A 29 13.96 1.74 30.92
C GLN A 29 14.52 0.89 29.78
N ASN A 30 13.67 0.09 29.11
CA ASN A 30 14.10 -0.87 28.10
C ASN A 30 13.55 -0.53 26.69
N ILE A 31 13.15 0.72 26.50
CA ILE A 31 12.65 1.23 25.22
C ILE A 31 13.47 2.44 24.80
N GLU A 32 13.91 2.45 23.57
CA GLU A 32 14.48 3.60 22.89
C GLU A 32 13.52 4.02 21.77
N ILE A 33 13.09 5.26 21.80
CA ILE A 33 12.27 5.82 20.73
C ILE A 33 13.20 6.33 19.62
N VAL A 34 13.16 5.70 18.46
CA VAL A 34 14.04 6.04 17.35
C VAL A 34 13.28 6.58 16.13
N GLY A 35 11.97 6.39 16.03
CA GLY A 35 11.25 6.76 14.84
C GLY A 35 9.73 6.83 14.98
N VAL A 36 9.12 7.27 13.87
CA VAL A 36 7.68 7.28 13.68
C VAL A 36 7.38 6.55 12.37
N SER A 37 6.37 5.68 12.38
CA SER A 37 5.91 4.94 11.21
C SER A 37 4.43 5.22 10.93
N CYS A 38 4.07 5.28 9.65
CA CYS A 38 2.68 5.26 9.21
C CYS A 38 2.50 4.40 7.96
N HIS A 39 1.28 3.92 7.77
CA HIS A 39 0.87 3.25 6.53
C HIS A 39 -0.56 3.68 6.20
N ILE A 40 -0.73 4.44 5.13
CA ILE A 40 -2.01 5.10 4.80
C ILE A 40 -2.93 4.28 3.89
N GLY A 41 -2.51 3.08 3.52
CA GLY A 41 -3.31 2.17 2.71
C GLY A 41 -2.55 1.56 1.54
N SER A 42 -3.28 0.88 0.67
CA SER A 42 -2.74 0.16 -0.48
C SER A 42 -3.47 0.54 -1.76
N GLN A 43 -2.81 0.44 -2.90
CA GLN A 43 -3.34 0.81 -4.21
C GLN A 43 -3.70 2.30 -4.30
N LEU A 44 -2.81 3.15 -3.81
CA LEU A 44 -2.96 4.60 -3.93
C LEU A 44 -2.45 5.04 -5.31
N THR A 45 -3.32 5.68 -6.06
CA THR A 45 -3.05 6.10 -7.45
C THR A 45 -2.78 7.60 -7.57
N LYS A 46 -2.65 8.31 -6.43
CA LYS A 46 -2.36 9.75 -6.37
C LYS A 46 -1.27 10.02 -5.36
N ILE A 47 -0.45 11.03 -5.62
CA ILE A 47 0.64 11.48 -4.74
C ILE A 47 0.10 12.26 -3.52
N ALA A 48 -0.93 13.07 -3.70
CA ALA A 48 -1.41 13.98 -2.67
C ALA A 48 -1.66 13.33 -1.30
N PRO A 49 -2.29 12.15 -1.18
CA PRO A 49 -2.47 11.50 0.13
C PRO A 49 -1.16 11.19 0.87
N PHE A 50 -0.08 10.89 0.14
CA PHE A 50 1.22 10.63 0.75
C PHE A 50 1.83 11.92 1.28
N VAL A 51 1.77 13.01 0.51
CA VAL A 51 2.25 14.34 0.93
C VAL A 51 1.47 14.83 2.14
N GLU A 52 0.14 14.70 2.15
CA GLU A 52 -0.70 15.07 3.29
C GLU A 52 -0.35 14.26 4.57
N ALA A 53 -0.10 12.96 4.42
CA ALA A 53 0.33 12.12 5.53
C ALA A 53 1.69 12.56 6.06
N LEU A 54 2.64 12.84 5.18
CA LEU A 54 3.97 13.31 5.54
C LEU A 54 3.92 14.65 6.27
N GLN A 55 3.11 15.60 5.83
CA GLN A 55 2.92 16.90 6.51
C GLN A 55 2.39 16.73 7.94
N LYS A 56 1.45 15.80 8.14
CA LYS A 56 0.96 15.46 9.49
C LYS A 56 2.06 14.85 10.35
N LEU A 57 2.87 13.95 9.78
CA LEU A 57 4.01 13.35 10.48
C LEU A 57 5.08 14.38 10.83
N LYS A 58 5.42 15.29 9.94
CA LYS A 58 6.35 16.41 10.22
C LYS A 58 5.90 17.22 11.42
N THR A 59 4.61 17.59 11.44
CA THR A 59 4.03 18.31 12.59
C THR A 59 4.13 17.49 13.86
N PHE A 60 3.87 16.20 13.81
CA PHE A 60 3.96 15.31 14.95
C PHE A 60 5.40 15.15 15.43
N VAL A 61 6.38 14.98 14.53
CA VAL A 61 7.81 14.91 14.85
C VAL A 61 8.28 16.20 15.53
N THR A 62 7.92 17.38 14.99
CA THR A 62 8.24 18.67 15.63
C THR A 62 7.70 18.76 17.06
N ASN A 63 6.49 18.25 17.30
CA ASN A 63 5.91 18.21 18.64
C ASN A 63 6.67 17.25 19.57
N LEU A 64 7.14 16.09 19.06
CA LEU A 64 7.96 15.14 19.81
C LEU A 64 9.33 15.76 20.20
N GLU A 65 9.97 16.44 19.26
CA GLU A 65 11.23 17.17 19.50
C GLU A 65 11.06 18.24 20.57
N GLY A 66 9.94 18.96 20.55
CA GLY A 66 9.56 19.90 21.62
C GLY A 66 9.41 19.26 23.01
N GLN A 67 9.22 17.96 23.07
CA GLN A 67 9.18 17.15 24.31
C GLN A 67 10.50 16.44 24.61
N GLY A 68 11.57 16.75 23.87
CA GLY A 68 12.89 16.16 24.04
C GLY A 68 13.03 14.74 23.46
N ILE A 69 12.13 14.33 22.56
CA ILE A 69 12.18 13.04 21.85
C ILE A 69 12.71 13.29 20.44
N SER A 70 13.94 12.84 20.17
CA SER A 70 14.56 12.96 18.85
C SER A 70 14.18 11.79 17.96
N ILE A 71 13.82 12.07 16.70
CA ILE A 71 13.42 11.08 15.71
C ILE A 71 14.52 10.93 14.67
N GLN A 72 15.04 9.70 14.55
CA GLN A 72 16.10 9.34 13.60
C GLN A 72 15.51 8.72 12.32
N TYR A 73 14.36 8.05 12.42
CA TYR A 73 13.72 7.32 11.34
C TYR A 73 12.29 7.79 11.13
N LEU A 74 11.95 8.04 9.88
CA LEU A 74 10.58 8.32 9.46
C LEU A 74 10.16 7.30 8.42
N ASP A 75 9.22 6.42 8.78
CA ASP A 75 8.71 5.39 7.91
C ASP A 75 7.33 5.78 7.36
N LEU A 76 7.25 5.93 6.05
CA LEU A 76 6.01 6.24 5.33
C LEU A 76 5.25 5.00 4.86
N GLY A 77 5.76 3.81 5.18
CA GLY A 77 5.17 2.55 4.73
C GLY A 77 5.24 2.37 3.22
N GLY A 78 4.27 1.65 2.71
CA GLY A 78 4.10 1.42 1.28
C GLY A 78 2.82 2.05 0.74
N GLY A 79 2.23 1.40 -0.26
CA GLY A 79 0.90 1.75 -0.73
C GLY A 79 0.82 2.30 -2.13
N VAL A 80 1.93 2.65 -2.77
CA VAL A 80 1.94 3.07 -4.18
C VAL A 80 1.31 1.98 -5.04
N GLY A 81 0.31 2.37 -5.81
CA GLY A 81 -0.49 1.48 -6.63
C GLY A 81 0.21 1.06 -7.92
N ILE A 82 -0.44 0.14 -8.61
CA ILE A 82 -0.10 -0.30 -9.97
C ILE A 82 -1.35 -0.18 -10.85
N THR A 83 -1.14 -0.24 -12.16
CA THR A 83 -2.23 -0.38 -13.12
C THR A 83 -2.72 -1.83 -13.10
N TYR A 84 -4.02 -2.02 -12.87
CA TYR A 84 -4.72 -3.29 -13.07
C TYR A 84 -5.55 -3.25 -14.35
N ASP A 85 -6.23 -2.17 -14.59
CA ASP A 85 -7.13 -1.95 -15.73
C ASP A 85 -6.85 -0.58 -16.36
N GLU A 86 -7.49 0.47 -15.86
CA GLU A 86 -7.37 1.85 -16.39
C GLU A 86 -6.68 2.82 -15.43
N GLU A 87 -6.24 2.34 -14.28
CA GLU A 87 -5.58 3.19 -13.30
C GLU A 87 -4.24 3.72 -13.82
N GLN A 88 -3.96 4.97 -13.47
CA GLN A 88 -2.69 5.64 -13.78
C GLN A 88 -2.01 6.07 -12.49
N PRO A 89 -1.38 5.12 -11.78
CA PRO A 89 -0.62 5.44 -10.56
C PRO A 89 0.61 6.28 -10.89
N PRO A 90 1.11 7.07 -9.93
CA PRO A 90 2.33 7.83 -10.12
C PRO A 90 3.52 6.90 -10.37
N HIS A 91 4.41 7.32 -11.24
CA HIS A 91 5.67 6.62 -11.41
C HIS A 91 6.51 6.72 -10.11
N PRO A 92 7.24 5.66 -9.70
CA PRO A 92 8.06 5.70 -8.48
C PRO A 92 8.99 6.91 -8.37
N HIS A 93 9.51 7.40 -9.49
CA HIS A 93 10.33 8.61 -9.52
C HIS A 93 9.54 9.88 -9.16
N GLU A 94 8.30 10.00 -9.60
CA GLU A 94 7.43 11.15 -9.28
C GLU A 94 7.07 11.14 -7.79
N TYR A 95 6.73 9.96 -7.28
CA TYR A 95 6.50 9.75 -5.86
C TYR A 95 7.73 10.12 -5.03
N ALA A 96 8.92 9.57 -5.37
CA ALA A 96 10.15 9.85 -4.64
C ALA A 96 10.50 11.35 -4.64
N ARG A 97 10.35 12.02 -5.79
CA ARG A 97 10.59 13.47 -5.87
C ARG A 97 9.67 14.24 -4.94
N ALA A 98 8.37 14.00 -4.96
CA ALA A 98 7.41 14.70 -4.11
C ALA A 98 7.68 14.49 -2.61
N ILE A 99 8.06 13.26 -2.23
CA ILE A 99 8.40 12.95 -0.84
C ILE A 99 9.70 13.62 -0.42
N CYS A 100 10.74 13.60 -1.25
CA CYS A 100 12.01 14.25 -0.95
C CYS A 100 11.87 15.78 -0.86
N GLU A 101 11.09 16.41 -1.74
CA GLU A 101 10.78 17.84 -1.68
C GLU A 101 10.07 18.21 -0.37
N GLU A 102 9.12 17.40 0.08
CA GLU A 102 8.42 17.64 1.33
C GLU A 102 9.29 17.41 2.57
N LEU A 103 10.26 16.48 2.51
CA LEU A 103 11.21 16.18 3.59
C LEU A 103 12.34 17.19 3.75
N ASP A 104 12.46 18.15 2.84
CA ASP A 104 13.52 19.15 2.91
C ASP A 104 13.57 19.84 4.28
N GLY A 105 14.78 19.93 4.83
CA GLY A 105 15.03 20.48 6.16
C GLY A 105 14.80 19.52 7.34
N MET A 106 14.44 18.26 7.13
CA MET A 106 14.38 17.22 8.16
C MET A 106 15.68 16.41 8.23
N ASP A 107 16.25 16.28 9.41
CA ASP A 107 17.44 15.44 9.66
C ASP A 107 17.01 14.05 10.16
N CYS A 108 16.50 13.24 9.25
CA CYS A 108 16.08 11.87 9.55
C CYS A 108 16.30 10.94 8.36
N THR A 109 16.38 9.63 8.62
CA THR A 109 16.42 8.61 7.58
C THR A 109 15.00 8.23 7.17
N LEU A 110 14.67 8.42 5.89
CA LEU A 110 13.41 7.97 5.32
C LEU A 110 13.44 6.46 5.09
N ILE A 111 12.40 5.78 5.58
CA ILE A 111 12.12 4.36 5.31
C ILE A 111 10.86 4.27 4.44
N LEU A 112 10.90 3.39 3.44
CA LEU A 112 9.77 3.07 2.57
C LEU A 112 9.60 1.56 2.52
N GLU A 113 8.34 1.11 2.45
CA GLU A 113 7.96 -0.30 2.39
C GLU A 113 7.26 -0.65 1.04
N PRO A 114 7.93 -0.50 -0.11
CA PRO A 114 7.31 -0.77 -1.40
C PRO A 114 7.03 -2.27 -1.54
N GLY A 115 5.77 -2.61 -1.80
CA GLY A 115 5.33 -3.98 -2.01
C GLY A 115 4.84 -4.19 -3.45
N ARG A 116 3.57 -3.90 -3.67
CA ARG A 116 2.88 -4.11 -4.94
C ARG A 116 3.56 -3.42 -6.12
N VAL A 117 4.04 -2.20 -5.94
CA VAL A 117 4.73 -1.43 -6.99
C VAL A 117 5.98 -2.14 -7.52
N ILE A 118 6.62 -3.01 -6.72
CA ILE A 118 7.77 -3.82 -7.16
C ILE A 118 7.30 -5.09 -7.88
N THR A 119 6.34 -5.81 -7.30
CA THR A 119 6.02 -7.20 -7.72
C THR A 119 4.77 -7.33 -8.57
N GLY A 120 3.88 -6.34 -8.55
CA GLY A 120 2.55 -6.45 -9.12
C GLY A 120 2.53 -6.69 -10.63
N ASN A 121 3.46 -6.11 -11.36
CA ASN A 121 3.60 -6.25 -12.82
C ASN A 121 4.86 -7.06 -13.21
N ALA A 122 5.47 -7.79 -12.26
CA ALA A 122 6.72 -8.51 -12.48
C ALA A 122 6.52 -9.97 -12.91
N GLY A 123 5.27 -10.46 -12.95
CA GLY A 123 4.97 -11.85 -13.25
C GLY A 123 3.73 -12.02 -14.13
N ILE A 124 3.65 -13.18 -14.77
CA ILE A 124 2.48 -13.62 -15.54
C ILE A 124 2.12 -15.04 -15.09
N LEU A 125 0.85 -15.38 -15.20
CA LEU A 125 0.35 -16.75 -15.11
C LEU A 125 0.08 -17.25 -16.54
N VAL A 126 0.81 -18.28 -16.96
CA VAL A 126 0.60 -18.93 -18.26
C VAL A 126 -0.26 -20.18 -18.05
N THR A 127 -1.30 -20.34 -18.84
CA THR A 127 -2.22 -21.47 -18.75
C THR A 127 -2.51 -22.05 -20.14
N GLU A 128 -2.88 -23.32 -20.19
CA GLU A 128 -3.30 -23.99 -21.41
C GLU A 128 -4.82 -24.17 -21.45
N VAL A 129 -5.42 -23.87 -22.60
CA VAL A 129 -6.86 -24.11 -22.83
C VAL A 129 -7.10 -25.59 -22.97
N GLN A 130 -7.82 -26.18 -22.01
CA GLN A 130 -8.17 -27.60 -22.03
C GLN A 130 -9.35 -27.87 -22.95
N TYR A 131 -10.38 -27.04 -22.90
CA TYR A 131 -11.53 -27.05 -23.80
C TYR A 131 -12.38 -25.79 -23.67
N THR A 132 -13.32 -25.62 -24.60
CA THR A 132 -14.32 -24.57 -24.57
C THR A 132 -15.71 -25.15 -24.39
N LYS A 133 -16.59 -24.42 -23.72
CA LYS A 133 -17.99 -24.82 -23.48
C LYS A 133 -18.93 -23.66 -23.77
N VAL A 134 -20.07 -23.97 -24.39
CA VAL A 134 -21.14 -22.99 -24.65
C VAL A 134 -22.40 -23.42 -23.91
N ASN A 135 -22.90 -22.55 -23.03
CA ASN A 135 -24.21 -22.72 -22.39
C ASN A 135 -25.24 -21.83 -23.11
N ARG A 136 -26.34 -22.47 -23.58
CA ARG A 136 -27.44 -21.83 -24.34
C ARG A 136 -28.75 -21.78 -23.56
N GLY A 137 -28.80 -22.24 -22.32
CA GLY A 137 -30.02 -22.37 -21.52
C GLY A 137 -30.45 -21.12 -20.72
N GLY A 138 -29.78 -19.98 -20.89
CA GLY A 138 -30.13 -18.72 -20.22
C GLY A 138 -30.60 -17.64 -21.19
N GLU A 139 -30.87 -16.44 -20.69
CA GLU A 139 -31.25 -15.27 -21.52
C GLU A 139 -30.21 -14.89 -22.57
N LYS A 140 -28.94 -15.22 -22.33
CA LYS A 140 -27.82 -14.99 -23.28
C LYS A 140 -26.92 -16.22 -23.33
N GLU A 141 -26.42 -16.51 -24.56
CA GLU A 141 -25.35 -17.49 -24.73
C GLU A 141 -24.13 -17.11 -23.92
N LYS A 142 -23.61 -18.05 -23.13
CA LYS A 142 -22.40 -17.85 -22.35
C LYS A 142 -21.34 -18.85 -22.78
N ARG A 143 -20.18 -18.33 -23.20
CA ARG A 143 -19.01 -19.13 -23.61
C ARG A 143 -18.02 -19.18 -22.45
N PHE A 144 -17.48 -20.35 -22.20
CA PHE A 144 -16.45 -20.60 -21.21
C PHE A 144 -15.21 -21.13 -21.91
N VAL A 145 -14.07 -20.61 -21.49
CA VAL A 145 -12.75 -21.15 -21.82
C VAL A 145 -12.23 -21.80 -20.55
N ILE A 146 -12.04 -23.09 -20.58
CA ILE A 146 -11.56 -23.87 -19.42
C ILE A 146 -10.05 -24.05 -19.57
N VAL A 147 -9.33 -23.67 -18.53
CA VAL A 147 -7.87 -23.71 -18.48
C VAL A 147 -7.40 -24.61 -17.34
N ASP A 148 -6.13 -24.96 -17.34
CA ASP A 148 -5.48 -25.80 -16.31
C ASP A 148 -5.04 -25.03 -15.05
N ALA A 149 -5.45 -23.77 -14.93
CA ALA A 149 -5.27 -22.97 -13.72
C ALA A 149 -6.61 -22.68 -13.04
N ALA A 150 -6.57 -22.56 -11.72
CA ALA A 150 -7.75 -22.30 -10.92
C ALA A 150 -7.48 -21.20 -9.86
N MET A 151 -8.43 -20.99 -8.97
CA MET A 151 -8.28 -19.96 -7.93
C MET A 151 -7.20 -20.29 -6.89
N ASN A 152 -6.69 -21.51 -6.81
CA ASN A 152 -5.51 -21.86 -6.02
C ASN A 152 -4.22 -21.28 -6.64
N ASP A 153 -4.20 -21.08 -7.96
CA ASP A 153 -3.06 -20.51 -8.68
C ASP A 153 -3.17 -18.98 -8.76
N LEU A 154 -4.39 -18.47 -8.91
CA LEU A 154 -4.70 -17.04 -8.92
C LEU A 154 -5.93 -16.72 -8.06
N THR A 155 -5.72 -16.51 -6.77
CA THR A 155 -6.79 -16.32 -5.78
C THR A 155 -7.45 -14.95 -5.82
N ARG A 156 -6.75 -13.92 -6.26
CA ARG A 156 -7.18 -12.52 -6.14
C ARG A 156 -8.51 -12.18 -6.83
N PRO A 157 -8.82 -12.68 -8.04
CA PRO A 157 -10.13 -12.44 -8.65
C PRO A 157 -11.29 -12.94 -7.79
N SER A 158 -11.13 -14.11 -7.18
CA SER A 158 -12.18 -14.73 -6.35
C SER A 158 -12.33 -14.05 -4.99
N LEU A 159 -11.22 -13.68 -4.32
CA LEU A 159 -11.24 -13.12 -2.98
C LEU A 159 -11.48 -11.61 -2.93
N TYR A 160 -11.03 -10.89 -3.95
CA TYR A 160 -11.02 -9.41 -3.92
C TYR A 160 -11.72 -8.79 -5.13
N GLY A 161 -12.29 -9.58 -6.05
CA GLY A 161 -12.81 -9.07 -7.31
C GLY A 161 -11.73 -8.36 -8.16
N ALA A 162 -10.44 -8.72 -7.96
CA ALA A 162 -9.35 -8.05 -8.64
C ALA A 162 -9.35 -8.37 -10.12
N TYR A 163 -9.24 -7.34 -10.95
CA TYR A 163 -9.06 -7.48 -12.38
C TYR A 163 -7.66 -8.01 -12.69
N HIS A 164 -7.57 -8.90 -13.67
CA HIS A 164 -6.34 -9.34 -14.31
C HIS A 164 -6.61 -9.48 -15.81
N GLU A 165 -5.78 -8.88 -16.60
CA GLU A 165 -5.92 -8.96 -18.04
C GLU A 165 -5.60 -10.39 -18.51
N ILE A 166 -6.43 -10.90 -19.46
CA ILE A 166 -6.26 -12.22 -20.07
C ILE A 166 -5.93 -12.02 -21.54
N LEU A 167 -4.74 -12.45 -21.93
CA LEU A 167 -4.23 -12.31 -23.28
C LEU A 167 -3.97 -13.67 -23.91
N PRO A 168 -4.31 -13.86 -25.21
CA PRO A 168 -3.90 -15.07 -25.91
C PRO A 168 -2.39 -15.06 -26.17
N VAL A 169 -1.73 -16.19 -25.89
CA VAL A 169 -0.35 -16.44 -26.29
C VAL A 169 -0.38 -17.16 -27.65
N ARG A 170 0.40 -16.70 -28.59
CA ARG A 170 0.52 -17.29 -29.93
C ARG A 170 1.53 -18.41 -29.95
#